data_d815cf4796f48e88baeafee7d949284e
#
_entry.id   d815cf4796f48e88baeafee7d949284e
#
_cell.length_a   1.000
_cell.length_b   1.000
_cell.length_c   1.000
_cell.angle_alpha   90.00
_cell.angle_beta   90.00
_cell.angle_gamma   90.00
#
_symmetry.space_group_name_H-M   'P 1'
#
loop_
_entity.id
_entity.type
_entity.pdbx_description
1 polymer ?
#
loop_
_entity_poly.entity_id
_entity_poly.type
_entity_poly.pdbx_seq_one_letter_code
_entity_poly.pdbx_strand_id
1 'polypeptide(L)'
;MTKRKQNKDKTGTASVENRDPSITARYFEQRGGEILETIRQFVEMESPSDNKEAVDRLGEALAKKFSELGGEVHFHRTAKFGDHLQVDFAARDDRKPVLLLGHMDTVYPIGTLATMPCRVADGRLWGPGTLDMKSGIGLMLHSIEALRARNGESPRSITVLLVSDEEVGSDSSRRITEELAKKSEAVLVLEPAYGLQGALKTARKGVGEYSLKVSGIAAHSGLDFEKGQSAILELALQIAKIAEFTDVKRGLTLNVGLVQGGTRVNVVAAEATATIDVRIARMKDASGIDRKLRSLRPFNRKCKLEISGGLNRPPMERTAGVAGLYGKATQIAKQLGWRLGEAAVGGGSDGNFTAGLGIPTLDGLGGVGEGAHANHESILISELPRRAALLAELIEAV
;
A
#
# COMPACT_ATOMS: atom_id res chain seq x y z
N MET A 1 -23.53 42.21 -55.73
CA MET A 1 -22.52 41.17 -55.45
C MET A 1 -22.16 41.28 -53.96
N THR A 2 -22.83 40.51 -53.14
CA THR A 2 -22.69 40.57 -51.67
C THR A 2 -22.03 39.27 -51.17
N LYS A 3 -20.79 39.36 -50.70
CA LYS A 3 -20.03 38.21 -50.19
C LYS A 3 -20.55 37.81 -48.78
N ARG A 4 -21.15 36.65 -48.65
CA ARG A 4 -21.41 35.99 -47.39
C ARG A 4 -20.09 35.50 -46.75
N LYS A 5 -19.73 36.03 -45.60
CA LYS A 5 -18.70 35.45 -44.71
C LYS A 5 -19.29 34.25 -43.99
N GLN A 6 -18.70 33.09 -44.23
CA GLN A 6 -18.93 31.89 -43.42
C GLN A 6 -18.26 32.08 -42.06
N ASN A 7 -19.06 32.06 -41.00
CA ASN A 7 -18.61 31.92 -39.63
C ASN A 7 -18.18 30.46 -39.41
N LYS A 8 -16.91 30.25 -39.13
CA LYS A 8 -16.42 28.95 -38.61
C LYS A 8 -16.75 28.89 -37.10
N ASP A 9 -17.68 28.03 -36.73
CA ASP A 9 -17.94 27.69 -35.36
C ASP A 9 -16.68 27.13 -34.69
N LYS A 10 -16.27 27.81 -33.64
CA LYS A 10 -15.26 27.33 -32.72
C LYS A 10 -15.89 26.19 -31.92
N THR A 11 -15.37 24.97 -32.08
CA THR A 11 -15.63 23.82 -31.21
C THR A 11 -15.34 24.21 -29.78
N GLY A 12 -16.39 24.28 -28.99
CA GLY A 12 -16.33 24.62 -27.59
C GLY A 12 -15.58 23.55 -26.82
N THR A 13 -14.50 23.95 -26.19
CA THR A 13 -13.99 23.31 -24.97
C THR A 13 -15.07 23.49 -23.92
N ALA A 14 -15.77 22.42 -23.59
CA ALA A 14 -16.68 22.40 -22.45
C ALA A 14 -15.86 22.72 -21.20
N SER A 15 -16.08 23.91 -20.66
CA SER A 15 -15.52 24.36 -19.40
C SER A 15 -15.94 23.38 -18.30
N VAL A 16 -15.00 23.02 -17.44
CA VAL A 16 -15.26 22.37 -16.15
C VAL A 16 -16.00 23.41 -15.28
N GLU A 17 -17.28 23.61 -15.56
CA GLU A 17 -18.11 24.56 -14.85
C GLU A 17 -18.47 24.01 -13.48
N ASN A 18 -18.06 24.72 -12.45
CA ASN A 18 -18.62 24.86 -11.09
C ASN A 18 -19.48 23.67 -10.60
N ARG A 19 -18.83 22.53 -10.35
CA ARG A 19 -19.48 21.45 -9.62
C ARG A 19 -19.53 21.84 -8.14
N ASP A 20 -20.67 21.67 -7.51
CA ASP A 20 -20.85 21.89 -6.09
C ASP A 20 -20.57 20.57 -5.33
N PRO A 21 -19.37 20.40 -4.73
CA PRO A 21 -19.06 19.17 -3.98
C PRO A 21 -19.99 18.92 -2.79
N SER A 22 -20.76 19.95 -2.36
CA SER A 22 -21.75 19.79 -1.29
C SER A 22 -22.87 18.80 -1.67
N ILE A 23 -23.18 18.65 -2.95
CA ILE A 23 -24.13 17.65 -3.44
C ILE A 23 -23.59 16.25 -3.18
N THR A 24 -22.30 16.03 -3.50
CA THR A 24 -21.62 14.76 -3.25
C THR A 24 -21.54 14.45 -1.76
N ALA A 25 -21.23 15.42 -0.92
CA ALA A 25 -21.19 15.26 0.53
C ALA A 25 -22.56 14.79 1.05
N ARG A 26 -23.66 15.49 0.69
CA ARG A 26 -25.01 15.11 1.08
C ARG A 26 -25.43 13.71 0.61
N TYR A 27 -25.05 13.34 -0.60
CA TYR A 27 -25.30 11.99 -1.12
C TYR A 27 -24.69 10.91 -0.21
N PHE A 28 -23.43 11.09 0.20
CA PHE A 28 -22.75 10.12 1.06
C PHE A 28 -23.18 10.21 2.52
N GLU A 29 -23.54 11.39 3.04
CA GLU A 29 -24.10 11.54 4.38
C GLU A 29 -25.40 10.72 4.53
N GLN A 30 -26.25 10.72 3.51
CA GLN A 30 -27.49 9.93 3.49
C GLN A 30 -27.24 8.42 3.38
N ARG A 31 -26.08 8.02 2.84
CA ARG A 31 -25.70 6.61 2.59
C ARG A 31 -24.62 6.07 3.52
N GLY A 32 -24.28 6.80 4.57
CA GLY A 32 -23.26 6.35 5.52
C GLY A 32 -23.52 4.98 6.12
N GLY A 33 -24.78 4.61 6.34
CA GLY A 33 -25.19 3.29 6.80
C GLY A 33 -24.95 2.18 5.75
N GLU A 34 -25.18 2.47 4.47
CA GLU A 34 -24.94 1.53 3.37
C GLU A 34 -23.43 1.26 3.20
N ILE A 35 -22.59 2.31 3.29
CA ILE A 35 -21.13 2.20 3.25
C ILE A 35 -20.65 1.33 4.41
N LEU A 36 -21.13 1.61 5.63
CA LEU A 36 -20.78 0.86 6.84
C LEU A 36 -21.13 -0.63 6.70
N GLU A 37 -22.35 -0.93 6.23
CA GLU A 37 -22.81 -2.31 6.06
C GLU A 37 -21.99 -3.06 4.99
N THR A 38 -21.62 -2.38 3.90
CA THR A 38 -20.76 -2.95 2.86
C THR A 38 -19.37 -3.30 3.43
N ILE A 39 -18.78 -2.40 4.20
CA ILE A 39 -17.47 -2.65 4.84
C ILE A 39 -17.59 -3.80 5.84
N ARG A 40 -18.66 -3.84 6.64
CA ARG A 40 -18.92 -4.93 7.60
C ARG A 40 -18.94 -6.29 6.92
N GLN A 41 -19.66 -6.42 5.79
CA GLN A 41 -19.72 -7.65 5.01
C GLN A 41 -18.33 -8.11 4.56
N PHE A 42 -17.46 -7.18 4.13
CA PHE A 42 -16.09 -7.53 3.74
C PHE A 42 -15.24 -7.93 4.94
N VAL A 43 -15.41 -7.27 6.09
CA VAL A 43 -14.67 -7.59 7.32
C VAL A 43 -15.03 -8.99 7.82
N GLU A 44 -16.30 -9.38 7.72
CA GLU A 44 -16.78 -10.71 8.09
C GLU A 44 -16.28 -11.84 7.17
N MET A 45 -15.63 -11.51 6.05
CA MET A 45 -14.95 -12.45 5.15
C MET A 45 -13.44 -12.43 5.45
N GLU A 46 -12.96 -13.36 6.30
CA GLU A 46 -11.52 -13.46 6.59
C GLU A 46 -10.73 -13.76 5.32
N SER A 47 -9.59 -13.09 5.15
CA SER A 47 -8.78 -13.15 3.91
C SER A 47 -7.28 -13.08 4.19
N PRO A 48 -6.69 -13.98 5.01
CA PRO A 48 -5.25 -13.98 5.23
C PRO A 48 -4.46 -14.29 3.95
N SER A 49 -3.32 -13.62 3.77
CA SER A 49 -2.48 -13.72 2.56
C SER A 49 -2.04 -15.16 2.25
N ASP A 50 -1.92 -16.01 3.27
CA ASP A 50 -1.50 -17.41 3.16
C ASP A 50 -2.65 -18.40 2.88
N ASN A 51 -3.90 -17.91 2.78
CA ASN A 51 -5.06 -18.74 2.49
C ASN A 51 -5.74 -18.31 1.18
N LYS A 52 -5.27 -18.91 0.08
CA LYS A 52 -5.78 -18.62 -1.25
C LYS A 52 -7.29 -18.69 -1.35
N GLU A 53 -7.90 -19.76 -0.85
CA GLU A 53 -9.35 -19.98 -0.95
C GLU A 53 -10.16 -18.90 -0.24
N ALA A 54 -9.66 -18.39 0.89
CA ALA A 54 -10.32 -17.35 1.65
C ALA A 54 -10.26 -16.00 0.91
N VAL A 55 -9.09 -15.66 0.36
CA VAL A 55 -8.92 -14.43 -0.44
C VAL A 55 -9.74 -14.51 -1.74
N ASP A 56 -9.75 -15.66 -2.40
CA ASP A 56 -10.53 -15.88 -3.64
C ASP A 56 -12.03 -15.68 -3.39
N ARG A 57 -12.57 -16.19 -2.26
CA ARG A 57 -13.98 -15.94 -1.89
C ARG A 57 -14.31 -14.45 -1.75
N LEU A 58 -13.43 -13.67 -1.12
CA LEU A 58 -13.59 -12.22 -1.03
C LEU A 58 -13.49 -11.59 -2.42
N GLY A 59 -12.51 -12.00 -3.22
CA GLY A 59 -12.31 -11.52 -4.60
C GLY A 59 -13.55 -11.76 -5.48
N GLU A 60 -14.18 -12.94 -5.40
CA GLU A 60 -15.42 -13.25 -6.13
C GLU A 60 -16.59 -12.39 -5.68
N ALA A 61 -16.73 -12.15 -4.36
CA ALA A 61 -17.78 -11.28 -3.83
C ALA A 61 -17.59 -9.81 -4.29
N LEU A 62 -16.35 -9.33 -4.32
CA LEU A 62 -16.01 -8.00 -4.83
C LEU A 62 -16.24 -7.90 -6.33
N ALA A 63 -15.79 -8.89 -7.10
CA ALA A 63 -16.00 -8.96 -8.54
C ALA A 63 -17.48 -8.86 -8.91
N LYS A 64 -18.35 -9.58 -8.18
CA LYS A 64 -19.80 -9.49 -8.36
C LYS A 64 -20.32 -8.07 -8.14
N LYS A 65 -19.92 -7.42 -7.01
CA LYS A 65 -20.36 -6.04 -6.71
C LYS A 65 -19.89 -5.03 -7.77
N PHE A 66 -18.65 -5.11 -8.21
CA PHE A 66 -18.15 -4.23 -9.26
C PHE A 66 -18.77 -4.51 -10.63
N SER A 67 -19.05 -5.78 -10.94
CA SER A 67 -19.77 -6.14 -12.18
C SER A 67 -21.22 -5.61 -12.18
N GLU A 68 -21.92 -5.63 -11.05
CA GLU A 68 -23.24 -5.02 -10.89
C GLU A 68 -23.23 -3.51 -11.13
N LEU A 69 -22.11 -2.85 -10.88
CA LEU A 69 -21.86 -1.45 -11.28
C LEU A 69 -21.46 -1.29 -12.75
N GLY A 70 -21.39 -2.37 -13.54
CA GLY A 70 -21.06 -2.37 -14.96
C GLY A 70 -19.54 -2.31 -15.22
N GLY A 71 -18.73 -2.77 -14.28
CA GLY A 71 -17.29 -2.96 -14.47
C GLY A 71 -16.99 -4.26 -15.23
N GLU A 72 -15.99 -4.22 -16.12
CA GLU A 72 -15.44 -5.39 -16.78
C GLU A 72 -14.43 -6.06 -15.86
N VAL A 73 -14.69 -7.31 -15.45
CA VAL A 73 -13.92 -8.03 -14.43
C VAL A 73 -12.88 -8.94 -15.06
N HIS A 74 -11.65 -8.85 -14.58
CA HIS A 74 -10.52 -9.70 -14.95
C HIS A 74 -9.83 -10.26 -13.72
N PHE A 75 -9.62 -11.58 -13.64
CA PHE A 75 -8.82 -12.21 -12.60
C PHE A 75 -7.43 -12.56 -13.12
N HIS A 76 -6.40 -12.07 -12.45
CA HIS A 76 -5.02 -12.48 -12.65
C HIS A 76 -4.73 -13.68 -11.74
N ARG A 77 -4.72 -14.88 -12.32
CA ARG A 77 -4.61 -16.14 -11.58
C ARG A 77 -3.23 -16.33 -10.96
N THR A 78 -3.18 -16.75 -9.71
CA THR A 78 -1.95 -17.12 -9.01
C THR A 78 -2.04 -18.54 -8.48
N ALA A 79 -0.89 -19.20 -8.32
CA ALA A 79 -0.84 -20.57 -7.77
C ALA A 79 -0.70 -20.57 -6.23
N LYS A 80 -0.10 -19.52 -5.66
CA LYS A 80 0.32 -19.49 -4.25
C LYS A 80 -0.60 -18.62 -3.41
N PHE A 81 -0.99 -17.45 -3.92
CA PHE A 81 -1.82 -16.47 -3.24
C PHE A 81 -3.26 -16.49 -3.80
N GLY A 82 -4.16 -15.68 -3.27
CA GLY A 82 -5.44 -15.40 -3.92
C GLY A 82 -5.23 -14.81 -5.31
N ASP A 83 -6.22 -14.93 -6.18
CA ASP A 83 -6.17 -14.29 -7.49
C ASP A 83 -6.32 -12.77 -7.35
N HIS A 84 -5.56 -11.99 -8.12
CA HIS A 84 -5.72 -10.54 -8.10
C HIS A 84 -6.91 -10.13 -8.96
N LEU A 85 -7.68 -9.17 -8.48
CA LEU A 85 -8.89 -8.66 -9.14
C LEU A 85 -8.59 -7.33 -9.83
N GLN A 86 -8.75 -7.29 -11.14
CA GLN A 86 -8.80 -6.06 -11.94
C GLN A 86 -10.23 -5.82 -12.40
N VAL A 87 -10.69 -4.56 -12.34
CA VAL A 87 -11.99 -4.16 -12.89
C VAL A 87 -11.82 -2.86 -13.66
N ASP A 88 -12.31 -2.85 -14.91
CA ASP A 88 -12.21 -1.68 -15.78
C ASP A 88 -13.58 -1.06 -16.01
N PHE A 89 -13.67 0.25 -15.81
CA PHE A 89 -14.83 1.08 -16.11
C PHE A 89 -14.46 2.04 -17.24
N ALA A 90 -15.00 1.79 -18.41
CA ALA A 90 -14.80 2.68 -19.55
C ALA A 90 -15.54 4.00 -19.37
N ALA A 91 -14.97 5.07 -19.89
CA ALA A 91 -15.62 6.37 -20.04
C ALA A 91 -15.72 6.73 -21.52
N ARG A 92 -16.44 7.84 -21.81
CA ARG A 92 -16.56 8.37 -23.17
C ARG A 92 -15.35 9.18 -23.65
N ASP A 93 -14.47 9.56 -22.70
CA ASP A 93 -13.29 10.33 -23.05
C ASP A 93 -12.07 9.42 -23.32
N ASP A 94 -11.11 9.94 -24.08
CA ASP A 94 -9.89 9.23 -24.46
C ASP A 94 -8.73 9.44 -23.45
N ARG A 95 -9.01 10.04 -22.28
CA ARG A 95 -7.98 10.24 -21.25
C ARG A 95 -7.55 8.90 -20.67
N LYS A 96 -6.28 8.82 -20.23
CA LYS A 96 -5.79 7.65 -19.52
C LYS A 96 -6.62 7.39 -18.27
N PRO A 97 -6.87 6.14 -17.88
CA PRO A 97 -7.62 5.82 -16.66
C PRO A 97 -6.94 6.35 -15.40
N VAL A 98 -7.71 6.50 -14.33
CA VAL A 98 -7.21 6.60 -12.97
C VAL A 98 -7.14 5.19 -12.40
N LEU A 99 -5.98 4.80 -11.87
CA LEU A 99 -5.84 3.52 -11.18
C LEU A 99 -6.21 3.68 -9.70
N LEU A 100 -7.24 2.96 -9.25
CA LEU A 100 -7.57 2.78 -7.85
C LEU A 100 -6.91 1.50 -7.36
N LEU A 101 -5.98 1.63 -6.43
CA LEU A 101 -5.13 0.53 -5.98
C LEU A 101 -5.43 0.18 -4.52
N GLY A 102 -5.56 -1.12 -4.24
CA GLY A 102 -5.73 -1.66 -2.90
C GLY A 102 -5.41 -3.14 -2.82
N HIS A 103 -5.57 -3.74 -1.64
CA HIS A 103 -5.37 -5.16 -1.42
C HIS A 103 -6.55 -5.81 -0.68
N MET A 104 -6.74 -7.10 -0.91
CA MET A 104 -7.81 -7.90 -0.33
C MET A 104 -7.34 -8.75 0.85
N ASP A 105 -6.05 -9.04 0.87
CA ASP A 105 -5.43 -9.86 1.90
C ASP A 105 -5.26 -9.10 3.22
N THR A 106 -5.07 -9.85 4.29
CA THR A 106 -4.83 -9.32 5.63
C THR A 106 -3.81 -10.18 6.36
N VAL A 107 -3.18 -9.63 7.40
CA VAL A 107 -2.25 -10.35 8.28
C VAL A 107 -2.94 -11.30 9.27
N TYR A 108 -4.26 -11.25 9.39
CA TYR A 108 -5.01 -11.98 10.41
C TYR A 108 -5.33 -13.42 9.95
N PRO A 109 -4.95 -14.45 10.73
CA PRO A 109 -5.24 -15.83 10.36
C PRO A 109 -6.75 -16.16 10.43
N ILE A 110 -7.14 -17.22 9.75
CA ILE A 110 -8.52 -17.75 9.81
C ILE A 110 -8.92 -18.04 11.25
N GLY A 111 -10.13 -17.65 11.61
CA GLY A 111 -10.70 -17.78 12.96
C GLY A 111 -10.47 -16.57 13.87
N THR A 112 -9.80 -15.53 13.39
CA THR A 112 -9.60 -14.29 14.16
C THR A 112 -10.92 -13.62 14.52
N LEU A 113 -11.96 -13.70 13.70
CA LEU A 113 -13.29 -13.17 14.03
C LEU A 113 -13.91 -13.75 15.31
N ALA A 114 -13.49 -14.93 15.76
CA ALA A 114 -13.97 -15.50 17.01
C ALA A 114 -13.44 -14.75 18.25
N THR A 115 -12.25 -14.14 18.15
CA THR A 115 -11.59 -13.39 19.25
C THR A 115 -11.62 -11.88 19.03
N MET A 116 -11.73 -11.45 17.79
CA MET A 116 -11.81 -10.05 17.34
C MET A 116 -13.06 -9.87 16.44
N PRO A 117 -14.29 -9.93 17.02
CA PRO A 117 -15.51 -9.92 16.24
C PRO A 117 -15.71 -8.59 15.53
N CYS A 118 -16.28 -8.64 14.31
CA CYS A 118 -16.75 -7.46 13.62
C CYS A 118 -17.93 -6.85 14.39
N ARG A 119 -17.77 -5.65 14.94
CA ARG A 119 -18.79 -5.00 15.78
C ARG A 119 -18.75 -3.49 15.67
N VAL A 120 -19.92 -2.89 15.81
CA VAL A 120 -20.06 -1.43 15.95
C VAL A 120 -20.15 -1.09 17.44
N ALA A 121 -19.22 -0.25 17.90
CA ALA A 121 -19.22 0.28 19.25
C ALA A 121 -18.47 1.61 19.28
N ASP A 122 -18.87 2.54 20.15
CA ASP A 122 -18.19 3.81 20.42
C ASP A 122 -17.93 4.66 19.15
N GLY A 123 -18.89 4.66 18.20
CA GLY A 123 -18.75 5.37 16.93
C GLY A 123 -17.73 4.77 15.95
N ARG A 124 -17.29 3.52 16.20
CA ARG A 124 -16.32 2.80 15.39
C ARG A 124 -16.86 1.47 14.90
N LEU A 125 -16.36 1.04 13.75
CA LEU A 125 -16.42 -0.35 13.32
C LEU A 125 -15.09 -1.01 13.70
N TRP A 126 -15.16 -2.06 14.51
CA TRP A 126 -14.05 -2.88 14.96
C TRP A 126 -14.01 -4.18 14.16
N GLY A 127 -12.83 -4.71 13.92
CA GLY A 127 -12.68 -6.02 13.28
C GLY A 127 -11.37 -6.14 12.49
N PRO A 128 -10.95 -7.39 12.16
CA PRO A 128 -9.69 -7.65 11.46
C PRO A 128 -9.74 -7.15 10.02
N GLY A 129 -8.72 -6.38 9.60
CA GLY A 129 -8.64 -5.81 8.26
C GLY A 129 -9.67 -4.70 7.99
N THR A 130 -10.36 -4.20 9.06
CA THR A 130 -11.32 -3.11 8.92
C THR A 130 -10.64 -1.84 8.42
N LEU A 131 -9.50 -1.49 9.00
CA LEU A 131 -8.70 -0.33 8.64
C LEU A 131 -7.79 -0.66 7.46
N ASP A 132 -7.11 -1.79 7.49
CA ASP A 132 -6.11 -2.25 6.53
C ASP A 132 -6.58 -3.51 5.78
N MET A 133 -7.20 -3.38 4.52
CA MET A 133 -7.73 -2.10 4.08
C MET A 133 -9.16 -2.21 3.54
N LYS A 134 -10.00 -3.08 4.16
CA LYS A 134 -11.38 -3.36 3.68
C LYS A 134 -12.28 -2.12 3.67
N SER A 135 -12.05 -1.16 4.57
CA SER A 135 -12.73 0.14 4.49
C SER A 135 -12.37 0.91 3.22
N GLY A 136 -11.13 0.88 2.81
CA GLY A 136 -10.69 1.48 1.54
C GLY A 136 -11.42 0.87 0.34
N ILE A 137 -11.59 -0.45 0.32
CA ILE A 137 -12.35 -1.16 -0.73
C ILE A 137 -13.82 -0.74 -0.73
N GLY A 138 -14.45 -0.64 0.44
CA GLY A 138 -15.82 -0.17 0.56
C GLY A 138 -16.00 1.27 0.06
N LEU A 139 -15.07 2.17 0.42
CA LEU A 139 -15.06 3.55 -0.06
C LEU A 139 -14.91 3.61 -1.59
N MET A 140 -14.03 2.78 -2.15
CA MET A 140 -13.81 2.67 -3.60
C MET A 140 -15.10 2.28 -4.32
N LEU A 141 -15.78 1.22 -3.87
CA LEU A 141 -17.03 0.73 -4.45
C LEU A 141 -18.12 1.82 -4.48
N HIS A 142 -18.38 2.45 -3.34
CA HIS A 142 -19.40 3.48 -3.23
C HIS A 142 -19.06 4.78 -3.96
N SER A 143 -17.78 5.12 -4.08
CA SER A 143 -17.34 6.27 -4.89
C SER A 143 -17.61 6.05 -6.38
N ILE A 144 -17.33 4.85 -6.91
CA ILE A 144 -17.65 4.48 -8.29
C ILE A 144 -19.16 4.44 -8.52
N GLU A 145 -19.92 3.85 -7.58
CA GLU A 145 -21.39 3.85 -7.62
C GLU A 145 -21.94 5.26 -7.76
N ALA A 146 -21.50 6.20 -6.91
CA ALA A 146 -21.95 7.58 -6.93
C ALA A 146 -21.64 8.30 -8.26
N LEU A 147 -20.42 8.08 -8.80
CA LEU A 147 -20.03 8.64 -10.09
C LEU A 147 -20.90 8.16 -11.23
N ARG A 148 -21.24 6.87 -11.25
CA ARG A 148 -22.09 6.27 -12.27
C ARG A 148 -23.56 6.69 -12.12
N ALA A 149 -24.07 6.74 -10.90
CA ALA A 149 -25.45 7.18 -10.63
C ALA A 149 -25.68 8.63 -11.09
N ARG A 150 -24.65 9.47 -11.01
CA ARG A 150 -24.71 10.88 -11.38
C ARG A 150 -24.76 11.11 -12.90
N ASN A 151 -24.07 10.27 -13.68
CA ASN A 151 -23.83 10.50 -15.10
C ASN A 151 -24.31 9.35 -16.02
N GLY A 152 -24.88 8.27 -15.48
CA GLY A 152 -25.22 7.04 -16.22
C GLY A 152 -24.02 6.19 -16.62
N GLU A 153 -22.85 6.81 -16.73
CA GLU A 153 -21.55 6.20 -17.03
C GLU A 153 -20.48 6.84 -16.16
N SER A 154 -19.30 6.23 -16.07
CA SER A 154 -18.17 6.88 -15.40
C SER A 154 -17.77 8.13 -16.18
N PRO A 155 -17.62 9.29 -15.53
CA PRO A 155 -17.17 10.52 -16.22
C PRO A 155 -15.71 10.42 -16.67
N ARG A 156 -14.99 9.39 -16.20
CA ARG A 156 -13.60 9.10 -16.49
C ARG A 156 -13.36 7.61 -16.47
N SER A 157 -12.46 7.13 -17.31
CA SER A 157 -12.01 5.74 -17.26
C SER A 157 -11.33 5.44 -15.93
N ILE A 158 -11.74 4.35 -15.28
CA ILE A 158 -11.22 3.90 -13.98
C ILE A 158 -10.75 2.46 -14.14
N THR A 159 -9.55 2.17 -13.69
CA THR A 159 -9.08 0.81 -13.46
C THR A 159 -8.97 0.59 -11.96
N VAL A 160 -9.64 -0.43 -11.44
CA VAL A 160 -9.48 -0.92 -10.06
C VAL A 160 -8.50 -2.08 -10.10
N LEU A 161 -7.51 -2.09 -9.22
CA LEU A 161 -6.68 -3.27 -8.95
C LEU A 161 -6.70 -3.56 -7.47
N LEU A 162 -7.19 -4.76 -7.11
CA LEU A 162 -7.16 -5.30 -5.75
C LEU A 162 -6.23 -6.51 -5.74
N VAL A 163 -5.09 -6.38 -5.10
CA VAL A 163 -4.09 -7.45 -5.01
C VAL A 163 -4.35 -8.35 -3.81
N SER A 164 -3.68 -9.50 -3.75
CA SER A 164 -3.90 -10.56 -2.75
C SER A 164 -2.64 -10.95 -1.99
N ASP A 165 -1.55 -10.21 -2.15
CA ASP A 165 -0.24 -10.51 -1.57
C ASP A 165 0.52 -9.25 -1.11
N GLU A 166 -0.20 -8.15 -0.81
CA GLU A 166 0.41 -6.90 -0.35
C GLU A 166 1.15 -7.09 0.97
N GLU A 167 0.51 -7.73 1.93
CA GLU A 167 0.97 -7.96 3.30
C GLU A 167 2.21 -8.89 3.39
N VAL A 168 2.51 -9.58 2.28
CA VAL A 168 3.67 -10.49 2.17
C VAL A 168 4.68 -10.05 1.12
N GLY A 169 4.57 -8.81 0.61
CA GLY A 169 5.60 -8.16 -0.22
C GLY A 169 5.32 -8.04 -1.70
N SER A 170 4.13 -8.42 -2.17
CA SER A 170 3.62 -8.21 -3.54
C SER A 170 4.43 -8.89 -4.65
N ASP A 171 5.00 -10.07 -4.38
CA ASP A 171 5.85 -10.78 -5.33
C ASP A 171 5.11 -11.14 -6.62
N SER A 172 3.82 -11.52 -6.51
CA SER A 172 3.03 -11.93 -7.68
C SER A 172 2.28 -10.77 -8.34
N SER A 173 1.89 -9.74 -7.57
CA SER A 173 1.11 -8.60 -8.04
C SER A 173 1.94 -7.44 -8.59
N ARG A 174 3.18 -7.28 -8.16
CA ARG A 174 4.03 -6.13 -8.50
C ARG A 174 4.06 -5.82 -10.00
N ARG A 175 4.27 -6.83 -10.85
CA ARG A 175 4.35 -6.62 -12.30
C ARG A 175 3.05 -6.07 -12.86
N ILE A 176 1.90 -6.59 -12.39
CA ILE A 176 0.57 -6.15 -12.81
C ILE A 176 0.34 -4.70 -12.38
N THR A 177 0.66 -4.38 -11.12
CA THR A 177 0.58 -3.03 -10.55
C THR A 177 1.40 -2.03 -11.37
N GLU A 178 2.65 -2.37 -11.70
CA GLU A 178 3.54 -1.53 -12.48
C GLU A 178 3.06 -1.35 -13.94
N GLU A 179 2.51 -2.40 -14.57
CA GLU A 179 1.98 -2.36 -15.93
C GLU A 179 0.73 -1.50 -16.03
N LEU A 180 -0.20 -1.61 -15.08
CA LEU A 180 -1.42 -0.79 -15.03
C LEU A 180 -1.11 0.67 -14.68
N ALA A 181 -0.19 0.91 -13.75
CA ALA A 181 0.23 2.27 -13.40
C ALA A 181 0.80 3.03 -14.61
N LYS A 182 1.63 2.38 -15.45
CA LYS A 182 2.18 3.00 -16.67
C LYS A 182 1.12 3.41 -17.68
N LYS A 183 -0.03 2.74 -17.68
CA LYS A 183 -1.17 3.05 -18.55
C LYS A 183 -2.07 4.14 -17.96
N SER A 184 -1.92 4.46 -16.68
CA SER A 184 -2.78 5.37 -15.93
C SER A 184 -2.24 6.80 -15.90
N GLU A 185 -3.13 7.78 -15.74
CA GLU A 185 -2.80 9.20 -15.52
C GLU A 185 -2.23 9.42 -14.12
N ALA A 186 -2.87 8.77 -13.14
CA ALA A 186 -2.48 8.81 -11.74
C ALA A 186 -2.94 7.54 -11.02
N VAL A 187 -2.38 7.31 -9.83
CA VAL A 187 -2.72 6.20 -8.94
C VAL A 187 -3.24 6.75 -7.61
N LEU A 188 -4.41 6.30 -7.21
CA LEU A 188 -5.04 6.61 -5.94
C LEU A 188 -5.05 5.34 -5.07
N VAL A 189 -4.31 5.36 -3.97
CA VAL A 189 -4.11 4.18 -3.12
C VAL A 189 -5.03 4.26 -1.91
N LEU A 190 -5.87 3.24 -1.74
CA LEU A 190 -6.95 3.22 -0.74
C LEU A 190 -6.50 2.64 0.62
N GLU A 191 -5.22 2.68 0.89
CA GLU A 191 -4.61 2.41 2.18
C GLU A 191 -5.17 3.32 3.29
N PRO A 192 -5.07 2.95 4.57
CA PRO A 192 -5.52 3.79 5.68
C PRO A 192 -4.99 5.21 5.62
N ALA A 193 -5.79 6.18 6.01
CA ALA A 193 -5.32 7.54 6.27
C ALA A 193 -4.33 7.56 7.45
N TYR A 194 -3.50 8.59 7.54
CA TYR A 194 -2.58 8.74 8.66
C TYR A 194 -3.22 9.48 9.84
N GLY A 195 -3.26 8.80 10.98
CA GLY A 195 -3.79 9.32 12.23
C GLY A 195 -5.30 9.61 12.19
N LEU A 196 -5.87 9.90 13.34
CA LEU A 196 -7.31 10.15 13.49
C LEU A 196 -7.78 11.46 12.82
N GLN A 197 -6.84 12.29 12.37
CA GLN A 197 -7.14 13.50 11.57
C GLN A 197 -7.29 13.18 10.07
N GLY A 198 -7.04 11.95 9.66
CA GLY A 198 -7.26 11.49 8.31
C GLY A 198 -6.32 12.11 7.26
N ALA A 199 -5.06 12.40 7.62
CA ALA A 199 -4.09 12.97 6.69
C ALA A 199 -3.75 12.01 5.55
N LEU A 200 -3.52 12.52 4.33
CA LEU A 200 -3.06 11.74 3.20
C LEU A 200 -1.56 11.47 3.30
N LYS A 201 -1.12 10.36 2.73
CA LYS A 201 0.28 9.98 2.70
C LYS A 201 0.90 10.47 1.37
N THR A 202 1.76 11.49 1.46
CA THR A 202 2.46 12.07 0.31
C THR A 202 3.90 11.57 0.17
N ALA A 203 4.37 10.81 1.17
CA ALA A 203 5.66 10.13 1.12
C ALA A 203 5.63 8.87 1.97
N ARG A 204 6.28 7.80 1.46
CA ARG A 204 6.52 6.54 2.18
C ARG A 204 7.98 6.17 2.05
N LYS A 205 8.59 5.61 3.11
CA LYS A 205 9.93 5.06 2.96
C LYS A 205 9.92 3.86 2.03
N GLY A 206 10.98 3.69 1.27
CA GLY A 206 11.29 2.45 0.59
C GLY A 206 11.69 1.37 1.60
N VAL A 207 11.42 0.12 1.25
CA VAL A 207 11.58 -1.06 2.10
C VAL A 207 12.52 -2.04 1.43
N GLY A 208 13.51 -2.51 2.16
CA GLY A 208 14.40 -3.58 1.71
C GLY A 208 14.67 -4.56 2.83
N GLU A 209 14.94 -5.80 2.43
CA GLU A 209 15.36 -6.85 3.32
C GLU A 209 16.67 -7.45 2.82
N TYR A 210 17.61 -7.61 3.75
CA TYR A 210 18.88 -8.27 3.49
C TYR A 210 19.10 -9.40 4.49
N SER A 211 19.68 -10.48 4.00
CA SER A 211 20.14 -11.59 4.83
C SER A 211 21.68 -11.59 4.83
N LEU A 212 22.25 -11.62 6.02
CA LEU A 212 23.69 -11.83 6.22
C LEU A 212 23.90 -13.22 6.81
N LYS A 213 24.52 -14.10 6.05
CA LYS A 213 24.97 -15.42 6.51
C LYS A 213 26.47 -15.36 6.81
N VAL A 214 26.86 -15.86 7.97
CA VAL A 214 28.25 -16.01 8.41
C VAL A 214 28.58 -17.50 8.50
N SER A 215 29.64 -17.93 7.85
CA SER A 215 30.20 -19.28 7.97
C SER A 215 31.55 -19.22 8.69
N GLY A 216 31.68 -19.98 9.75
CA GLY A 216 32.87 -20.17 10.56
C GLY A 216 33.36 -21.61 10.52
N ILE A 217 34.00 -22.07 11.62
CA ILE A 217 34.52 -23.44 11.78
C ILE A 217 34.09 -23.99 13.13
N ALA A 218 33.38 -25.15 13.11
CA ALA A 218 33.00 -25.80 14.36
C ALA A 218 34.22 -26.41 15.07
N ALA A 219 34.21 -26.38 16.39
CA ALA A 219 35.17 -27.06 17.25
C ALA A 219 34.55 -27.32 18.62
N HIS A 220 35.06 -28.29 19.37
CA HIS A 220 34.66 -28.51 20.75
C HIS A 220 35.24 -27.38 21.61
N SER A 221 34.36 -26.61 22.31
CA SER A 221 34.75 -25.40 23.02
C SER A 221 35.75 -25.62 24.19
N GLY A 222 35.82 -26.83 24.72
CA GLY A 222 36.73 -27.18 25.82
C GLY A 222 37.99 -27.96 25.39
N LEU A 223 37.95 -28.64 24.20
CA LEU A 223 39.04 -29.48 23.75
C LEU A 223 39.89 -28.86 22.65
N ASP A 224 39.21 -28.20 21.70
CA ASP A 224 39.82 -27.72 20.45
C ASP A 224 39.40 -26.28 20.16
N PHE A 225 39.20 -25.43 21.17
CA PHE A 225 38.68 -24.05 21.02
C PHE A 225 39.43 -23.25 19.97
N GLU A 226 40.78 -23.36 19.94
CA GLU A 226 41.67 -22.62 19.02
C GLU A 226 41.46 -23.01 17.54
N LYS A 227 40.94 -24.22 17.28
CA LYS A 227 40.64 -24.68 15.91
C LYS A 227 39.32 -24.12 15.39
N GLY A 228 38.44 -23.70 16.29
CA GLY A 228 37.14 -23.11 15.98
C GLY A 228 37.23 -21.67 15.46
N GLN A 229 36.24 -21.29 14.65
CA GLN A 229 36.04 -19.90 14.24
C GLN A 229 34.55 -19.58 14.44
N SER A 230 34.24 -18.77 15.44
CA SER A 230 32.86 -18.52 15.84
C SER A 230 32.14 -17.60 14.85
N ALA A 231 31.16 -18.18 14.14
CA ALA A 231 30.24 -17.42 13.29
C ALA A 231 29.35 -16.46 14.09
N ILE A 232 28.98 -16.82 15.34
CA ILE A 232 28.19 -15.94 16.21
C ILE A 232 28.99 -14.71 16.61
N LEU A 233 30.25 -14.87 16.99
CA LEU A 233 31.11 -13.74 17.35
C LEU A 233 31.32 -12.81 16.14
N GLU A 234 31.60 -13.38 14.98
CA GLU A 234 31.75 -12.63 13.73
C GLU A 234 30.46 -11.87 13.40
N LEU A 235 29.30 -12.54 13.49
CA LEU A 235 28.01 -11.93 13.24
C LEU A 235 27.74 -10.75 14.20
N ALA A 236 28.06 -10.89 15.48
CA ALA A 236 27.88 -9.82 16.46
C ALA A 236 28.70 -8.56 16.10
N LEU A 237 29.93 -8.73 15.63
CA LEU A 237 30.77 -7.61 15.15
C LEU A 237 30.19 -6.97 13.88
N GLN A 238 29.66 -7.78 12.96
CA GLN A 238 29.00 -7.28 11.76
C GLN A 238 27.70 -6.51 12.08
N ILE A 239 26.91 -6.99 13.06
CA ILE A 239 25.70 -6.27 13.52
C ILE A 239 26.07 -4.89 14.07
N ALA A 240 27.11 -4.79 14.90
CA ALA A 240 27.60 -3.52 15.41
C ALA A 240 28.01 -2.58 14.26
N LYS A 241 28.70 -3.13 13.24
CA LYS A 241 29.10 -2.36 12.05
C LYS A 241 27.92 -1.90 11.20
N ILE A 242 26.91 -2.76 11.00
CA ILE A 242 25.70 -2.43 10.24
C ILE A 242 24.91 -1.32 10.94
N ALA A 243 24.84 -1.32 12.27
CA ALA A 243 24.15 -0.29 13.04
C ALA A 243 24.68 1.13 12.76
N GLU A 244 26.00 1.26 12.49
CA GLU A 244 26.61 2.54 12.11
C GLU A 244 26.13 3.12 10.77
N PHE A 245 25.47 2.32 9.94
CA PHE A 245 24.95 2.78 8.63
C PHE A 245 23.64 3.54 8.76
N THR A 246 22.99 3.49 9.93
CA THR A 246 21.76 4.21 10.21
C THR A 246 22.02 5.72 10.26
N ASP A 247 21.18 6.48 9.53
CA ASP A 247 21.15 7.95 9.55
C ASP A 247 19.69 8.41 9.62
N VAL A 248 19.20 8.52 10.83
CA VAL A 248 17.79 8.90 11.11
C VAL A 248 17.44 10.26 10.51
N LYS A 249 18.39 11.21 10.51
CA LYS A 249 18.18 12.55 9.94
C LYS A 249 17.95 12.52 8.43
N ARG A 250 18.56 11.57 7.74
CA ARG A 250 18.33 11.34 6.29
C ARG A 250 17.14 10.42 6.02
N GLY A 251 16.51 9.87 7.06
CA GLY A 251 15.42 8.90 6.93
C GLY A 251 15.91 7.51 6.52
N LEU A 252 17.21 7.21 6.70
CA LEU A 252 17.81 5.90 6.47
C LEU A 252 17.92 5.16 7.80
N THR A 253 17.29 3.99 7.89
CA THR A 253 17.37 3.14 9.08
C THR A 253 17.64 1.68 8.70
N LEU A 254 18.52 1.03 9.47
CA LEU A 254 18.79 -0.39 9.38
C LEU A 254 18.47 -1.03 10.74
N ASN A 255 17.63 -2.05 10.71
CA ASN A 255 17.29 -2.81 11.90
C ASN A 255 17.60 -4.29 11.68
N VAL A 256 18.50 -4.85 12.49
CA VAL A 256 18.71 -6.29 12.53
C VAL A 256 17.61 -6.88 13.42
N GLY A 257 16.54 -7.36 12.79
CA GLY A 257 15.34 -7.82 13.48
C GLY A 257 15.36 -9.27 13.90
N LEU A 258 16.11 -10.12 13.16
CA LEU A 258 16.23 -11.55 13.44
C LEU A 258 17.68 -11.98 13.45
N VAL A 259 18.05 -12.83 14.41
CA VAL A 259 19.38 -13.45 14.54
C VAL A 259 19.22 -14.91 14.93
N GLN A 260 19.94 -15.79 14.24
CA GLN A 260 20.00 -17.21 14.53
C GLN A 260 21.43 -17.70 14.44
N GLY A 261 21.83 -18.70 15.23
CA GLY A 261 23.17 -19.27 15.13
C GLY A 261 23.50 -20.30 16.19
N GLY A 262 24.51 -21.12 15.86
CA GLY A 262 24.98 -22.18 16.73
C GLY A 262 24.05 -23.40 16.82
N THR A 263 24.55 -24.48 17.45
CA THR A 263 23.83 -25.75 17.60
C THR A 263 23.81 -26.23 19.05
N ARG A 264 24.90 -26.08 19.77
CA ARG A 264 25.07 -26.50 21.17
C ARG A 264 26.01 -25.55 21.91
N VAL A 265 25.82 -25.41 23.23
CA VAL A 265 26.61 -24.51 24.10
C VAL A 265 28.10 -24.85 24.09
N ASN A 266 28.45 -26.12 23.98
CA ASN A 266 29.83 -26.60 23.99
C ASN A 266 30.46 -26.77 22.59
N VAL A 267 29.87 -26.13 21.56
CA VAL A 267 30.37 -26.15 20.17
C VAL A 267 30.59 -24.71 19.73
N VAL A 268 31.78 -24.38 19.24
CA VAL A 268 32.04 -23.11 18.52
C VAL A 268 31.14 -23.08 17.28
N ALA A 269 30.32 -22.06 17.17
CA ALA A 269 29.29 -21.98 16.13
C ALA A 269 29.91 -21.87 14.72
N ALA A 270 29.56 -22.81 13.85
CA ALA A 270 29.99 -22.80 12.44
C ALA A 270 29.10 -21.92 11.55
N GLU A 271 27.87 -21.68 11.93
CA GLU A 271 26.94 -20.87 11.15
C GLU A 271 26.16 -19.89 12.04
N ALA A 272 25.93 -18.70 11.50
CA ALA A 272 25.03 -17.71 12.08
C ALA A 272 24.43 -16.85 10.97
N THR A 273 23.20 -16.38 11.16
CA THR A 273 22.46 -15.56 10.19
C THR A 273 21.81 -14.36 10.86
N ALA A 274 21.65 -13.28 10.15
CA ALA A 274 20.86 -12.12 10.55
C ALA A 274 19.99 -11.64 9.39
N THR A 275 18.75 -11.22 9.70
CA THR A 275 17.85 -10.55 8.75
C THR A 275 17.77 -9.06 9.13
N ILE A 276 17.95 -8.22 8.12
CA ILE A 276 18.14 -6.78 8.26
C ILE A 276 17.02 -6.08 7.49
N ASP A 277 16.12 -5.37 8.19
CA ASP A 277 15.17 -4.43 7.60
C ASP A 277 15.88 -3.13 7.26
N VAL A 278 15.71 -2.65 6.05
CA VAL A 278 16.28 -1.39 5.57
C VAL A 278 15.16 -0.48 5.12
N ARG A 279 15.13 0.74 5.68
CA ARG A 279 14.19 1.79 5.26
C ARG A 279 14.95 2.99 4.74
N ILE A 280 14.54 3.48 3.55
CA ILE A 280 15.15 4.65 2.90
C ILE A 280 14.08 5.67 2.54
N ALA A 281 14.33 6.97 2.84
CA ALA A 281 13.41 8.04 2.46
C ALA A 281 13.60 8.50 1.00
N ARG A 282 14.76 8.23 0.39
CA ARG A 282 15.11 8.73 -0.94
C ARG A 282 15.77 7.64 -1.78
N MET A 283 15.35 7.50 -3.02
CA MET A 283 15.90 6.50 -3.95
C MET A 283 17.41 6.63 -4.19
N LYS A 284 17.94 7.85 -4.15
CA LYS A 284 19.37 8.09 -4.27
C LYS A 284 20.24 7.43 -3.17
N ASP A 285 19.64 7.03 -2.05
CA ASP A 285 20.35 6.36 -0.95
C ASP A 285 20.42 4.83 -1.16
N ALA A 286 19.56 4.26 -2.03
CA ALA A 286 19.45 2.82 -2.27
C ALA A 286 20.78 2.18 -2.68
N SER A 287 21.42 2.70 -3.74
CA SER A 287 22.68 2.15 -4.24
C SER A 287 23.84 2.31 -3.25
N GLY A 288 23.79 3.36 -2.43
CA GLY A 288 24.80 3.60 -1.40
C GLY A 288 24.75 2.57 -0.28
N ILE A 289 23.55 2.25 0.20
CA ILE A 289 23.36 1.26 1.27
C ILE A 289 23.60 -0.16 0.78
N ASP A 290 23.11 -0.52 -0.41
CA ASP A 290 23.37 -1.82 -1.02
C ASP A 290 24.89 -2.07 -1.15
N ARG A 291 25.64 -1.08 -1.65
CA ARG A 291 27.11 -1.16 -1.75
C ARG A 291 27.75 -1.31 -0.38
N LYS A 292 27.34 -0.57 0.64
CA LYS A 292 27.89 -0.68 2.00
C LYS A 292 27.69 -2.08 2.55
N LEU A 293 26.49 -2.65 2.45
CA LEU A 293 26.20 -3.99 2.92
C LEU A 293 27.04 -5.03 2.17
N ARG A 294 27.02 -5.02 0.83
CA ARG A 294 27.78 -6.00 0.02
C ARG A 294 29.30 -5.83 0.11
N SER A 295 29.77 -4.68 0.59
CA SER A 295 31.22 -4.45 0.79
C SER A 295 31.72 -4.86 2.18
N LEU A 296 30.87 -5.36 3.07
CA LEU A 296 31.29 -5.89 4.37
C LEU A 296 32.38 -6.94 4.19
N ARG A 297 33.36 -6.91 5.09
CA ARG A 297 34.46 -7.89 5.11
C ARG A 297 34.50 -8.52 6.50
N PRO A 298 34.83 -9.81 6.60
CA PRO A 298 34.93 -10.45 7.90
C PRO A 298 36.07 -9.81 8.72
N PHE A 299 35.81 -9.57 10.00
CA PHE A 299 36.80 -9.20 10.99
C PHE A 299 37.78 -10.36 11.21
N ASN A 300 37.22 -11.57 11.31
CA ASN A 300 38.00 -12.81 11.30
C ASN A 300 38.13 -13.32 9.86
N ARG A 301 39.30 -13.23 9.26
CA ARG A 301 39.60 -13.64 7.88
C ARG A 301 39.32 -15.12 7.57
N LYS A 302 39.15 -15.97 8.59
CA LYS A 302 38.79 -17.39 8.43
C LYS A 302 37.28 -17.60 8.36
N CYS A 303 36.46 -16.60 8.69
CA CYS A 303 35.03 -16.60 8.44
C CYS A 303 34.70 -16.12 7.04
N LYS A 304 33.55 -16.55 6.52
CA LYS A 304 33.00 -16.11 5.23
C LYS A 304 31.69 -15.37 5.48
N LEU A 305 31.45 -14.31 4.71
CA LEU A 305 30.21 -13.55 4.70
C LEU A 305 29.50 -13.74 3.37
N GLU A 306 28.21 -14.00 3.42
CA GLU A 306 27.33 -14.01 2.25
C GLU A 306 26.17 -13.05 2.52
N ILE A 307 25.93 -12.12 1.57
CA ILE A 307 24.87 -11.13 1.67
C ILE A 307 23.95 -11.29 0.49
N SER A 308 22.68 -11.52 0.78
CA SER A 308 21.60 -11.62 -0.21
C SER A 308 20.49 -10.63 0.11
N GLY A 309 19.47 -10.54 -0.76
CA GLY A 309 18.39 -9.60 -0.62
C GLY A 309 18.62 -8.28 -1.35
N GLY A 310 17.82 -7.28 -1.02
CA GLY A 310 17.85 -5.98 -1.68
C GLY A 310 16.66 -5.11 -1.33
N LEU A 311 16.47 -4.03 -2.08
CA LEU A 311 15.31 -3.17 -1.97
C LEU A 311 14.12 -3.85 -2.67
N ASN A 312 13.04 -4.11 -1.92
CA ASN A 312 11.78 -4.60 -2.47
C ASN A 312 10.94 -3.44 -3.01
N ARG A 313 10.56 -2.50 -2.15
CA ARG A 313 9.77 -1.33 -2.52
C ARG A 313 10.64 -0.08 -2.60
N PRO A 314 10.68 0.66 -3.73
CA PRO A 314 11.32 1.98 -3.79
C PRO A 314 10.60 2.96 -2.86
N PRO A 315 11.21 4.07 -2.44
CA PRO A 315 10.48 5.10 -1.70
C PRO A 315 9.45 5.80 -2.59
N MET A 316 8.28 6.08 -2.03
CA MET A 316 7.34 7.05 -2.57
C MET A 316 7.80 8.44 -2.12
N GLU A 317 8.47 9.17 -2.99
CA GLU A 317 8.94 10.53 -2.71
C GLU A 317 7.84 11.56 -3.03
N ARG A 318 7.78 12.66 -2.28
CA ARG A 318 6.87 13.78 -2.53
C ARG A 318 7.32 14.57 -3.76
N THR A 319 7.05 14.03 -4.94
CA THR A 319 7.34 14.65 -6.24
C THR A 319 6.36 15.77 -6.56
N ALA A 320 6.60 16.52 -7.65
CA ALA A 320 5.64 17.52 -8.14
C ALA A 320 4.28 16.90 -8.51
N GLY A 321 4.27 15.67 -9.07
CA GLY A 321 3.04 14.93 -9.38
C GLY A 321 2.24 14.58 -8.12
N VAL A 322 2.90 14.04 -7.08
CA VAL A 322 2.28 13.76 -5.78
C VAL A 322 1.73 15.05 -5.14
N ALA A 323 2.53 16.13 -5.14
CA ALA A 323 2.12 17.42 -4.61
C ALA A 323 0.91 18.02 -5.37
N GLY A 324 0.86 17.82 -6.68
CA GLY A 324 -0.26 18.23 -7.53
C GLY A 324 -1.56 17.51 -7.16
N LEU A 325 -1.51 16.17 -7.00
CA LEU A 325 -2.65 15.36 -6.55
C LEU A 325 -3.12 15.78 -5.15
N TYR A 326 -2.18 15.95 -4.21
CA TYR A 326 -2.49 16.42 -2.86
C TYR A 326 -3.12 17.83 -2.88
N GLY A 327 -2.63 18.73 -3.75
CA GLY A 327 -3.22 20.05 -3.95
C GLY A 327 -4.68 19.99 -4.41
N LYS A 328 -5.00 19.12 -5.38
CA LYS A 328 -6.38 18.86 -5.82
C LYS A 328 -7.24 18.33 -4.67
N ALA A 329 -6.75 17.31 -3.95
CA ALA A 329 -7.45 16.74 -2.80
C ALA A 329 -7.71 17.78 -1.69
N THR A 330 -6.75 18.66 -1.41
CA THR A 330 -6.88 19.74 -0.41
C THR A 330 -7.93 20.76 -0.83
N GLN A 331 -7.97 21.12 -2.10
CA GLN A 331 -8.97 22.03 -2.62
C GLN A 331 -10.38 21.43 -2.52
N ILE A 332 -10.56 20.16 -2.87
CA ILE A 332 -11.82 19.43 -2.71
C ILE A 332 -12.23 19.36 -1.25
N ALA A 333 -11.34 18.96 -0.35
CA ALA A 333 -11.63 18.90 1.09
C ALA A 333 -12.07 20.25 1.64
N LYS A 334 -11.44 21.35 1.20
CA LYS A 334 -11.84 22.71 1.58
C LYS A 334 -13.27 23.04 1.09
N GLN A 335 -13.63 22.66 -0.11
CA GLN A 335 -15.00 22.83 -0.65
C GLN A 335 -16.02 21.97 0.10
N LEU A 336 -15.59 20.80 0.59
CA LEU A 336 -16.38 19.91 1.46
C LEU A 336 -16.42 20.39 2.94
N GLY A 337 -15.80 21.53 3.28
CA GLY A 337 -15.91 22.17 4.60
C GLY A 337 -14.88 21.69 5.63
N TRP A 338 -13.81 20.98 5.26
CA TRP A 338 -12.80 20.52 6.20
C TRP A 338 -11.34 20.70 5.72
N ARG A 339 -10.40 20.55 6.63
CA ARG A 339 -8.96 20.67 6.33
C ARG A 339 -8.34 19.29 6.20
N LEU A 340 -7.61 19.11 5.12
CA LEU A 340 -6.88 17.87 4.82
C LEU A 340 -5.39 18.07 5.07
N GLY A 341 -4.81 17.22 5.95
CA GLY A 341 -3.37 17.20 6.21
C GLY A 341 -2.62 16.25 5.29
N GLU A 342 -1.29 16.38 5.28
CA GLU A 342 -0.39 15.40 4.65
C GLU A 342 0.62 14.84 5.65
N ALA A 343 1.13 13.64 5.38
CA ALA A 343 2.12 12.96 6.19
C ALA A 343 3.16 12.23 5.35
N ALA A 344 4.36 12.11 5.90
CA ALA A 344 5.40 11.20 5.45
C ALA A 344 5.49 10.04 6.45
N VAL A 345 5.40 8.78 5.97
CA VAL A 345 5.33 7.61 6.84
C VAL A 345 6.47 6.63 6.60
N GLY A 346 6.75 5.77 7.60
CA GLY A 346 7.83 4.78 7.54
C GLY A 346 7.45 3.46 6.87
N GLY A 347 6.14 3.12 6.84
CA GLY A 347 5.62 1.91 6.21
C GLY A 347 5.51 2.05 4.69
N GLY A 348 5.71 0.94 3.98
CA GLY A 348 5.50 0.86 2.53
C GLY A 348 4.05 0.54 2.18
N SER A 349 3.72 0.59 0.90
CA SER A 349 2.52 0.05 0.27
C SER A 349 2.83 -0.23 -1.20
N ASP A 350 1.89 -0.79 -1.94
CA ASP A 350 2.04 -0.95 -3.39
C ASP A 350 2.09 0.40 -4.14
N GLY A 351 1.63 1.47 -3.52
CA GLY A 351 1.85 2.84 -4.01
C GLY A 351 3.32 3.22 -4.16
N ASN A 352 4.21 2.56 -3.43
CA ASN A 352 5.65 2.72 -3.59
C ASN A 352 6.14 2.29 -5.00
N PHE A 353 5.60 1.20 -5.55
CA PHE A 353 5.98 0.73 -6.89
C PHE A 353 5.58 1.75 -7.96
N THR A 354 4.36 2.26 -7.87
CA THR A 354 3.81 3.20 -8.86
C THR A 354 4.50 4.55 -8.80
N ALA A 355 4.75 5.07 -7.59
CA ALA A 355 5.52 6.30 -7.38
C ALA A 355 6.98 6.15 -7.82
N GLY A 356 7.59 4.99 -7.59
CA GLY A 356 8.95 4.66 -8.02
C GLY A 356 9.14 4.68 -9.54
N LEU A 357 8.07 4.50 -10.31
CA LEU A 357 8.03 4.65 -11.77
C LEU A 357 7.85 6.11 -12.22
N GLY A 358 7.69 7.05 -11.29
CA GLY A 358 7.43 8.45 -11.59
C GLY A 358 5.96 8.77 -11.91
N ILE A 359 5.05 7.81 -11.73
CA ILE A 359 3.61 8.03 -11.92
C ILE A 359 3.06 8.82 -10.72
N PRO A 360 2.28 9.90 -10.92
CA PRO A 360 1.64 10.61 -9.83
C PRO A 360 0.81 9.66 -8.96
N THR A 361 1.19 9.50 -7.71
CA THR A 361 0.56 8.56 -6.77
C THR A 361 0.17 9.29 -5.50
N LEU A 362 -1.06 9.13 -5.05
CA LEU A 362 -1.54 9.68 -3.76
C LEU A 362 -2.09 8.55 -2.91
N ASP A 363 -1.61 8.47 -1.67
CA ASP A 363 -1.89 7.36 -0.79
C ASP A 363 -2.63 7.81 0.49
N GLY A 364 -3.18 6.87 1.24
CA GLY A 364 -3.92 7.18 2.46
C GLY A 364 -5.36 7.65 2.19
N LEU A 365 -5.96 7.25 1.07
CA LEU A 365 -7.32 7.63 0.68
C LEU A 365 -8.41 6.76 1.32
N GLY A 366 -8.05 5.68 1.99
CA GLY A 366 -8.95 4.76 2.68
C GLY A 366 -9.51 5.28 4.00
N GLY A 367 -9.86 4.35 4.88
CA GLY A 367 -10.49 4.64 6.17
C GLY A 367 -9.62 5.44 7.13
N VAL A 368 -10.28 6.12 8.07
CA VAL A 368 -9.63 6.83 9.18
C VAL A 368 -9.83 5.99 10.44
N GLY A 369 -8.74 5.61 11.09
CA GLY A 369 -8.80 4.75 12.25
C GLY A 369 -7.44 4.51 12.86
N GLU A 370 -7.33 3.43 13.62
CA GLU A 370 -6.10 3.02 14.29
C GLU A 370 -6.04 1.51 14.49
N GLY A 371 -4.86 0.99 14.81
CA GLY A 371 -4.68 -0.40 15.19
C GLY A 371 -4.47 -1.35 14.01
N ALA A 372 -4.02 -0.88 12.82
CA ALA A 372 -3.59 -1.78 11.75
C ALA A 372 -2.64 -2.85 12.31
N HIS A 373 -2.87 -4.14 11.96
CA HIS A 373 -2.14 -5.31 12.45
C HIS A 373 -2.25 -5.58 13.97
N ALA A 374 -3.18 -4.92 14.67
CA ALA A 374 -3.37 -5.10 16.10
C ALA A 374 -4.79 -5.57 16.43
N ASN A 375 -4.96 -6.22 17.61
CA ASN A 375 -6.24 -6.76 18.08
C ASN A 375 -7.31 -5.68 18.39
N HIS A 376 -6.97 -4.41 18.27
CA HIS A 376 -7.87 -3.26 18.46
C HIS A 376 -8.07 -2.46 17.18
N GLU A 377 -7.91 -3.08 16.04
CA GLU A 377 -8.11 -2.43 14.74
C GLU A 377 -9.54 -1.93 14.57
N SER A 378 -9.68 -0.67 14.15
CA SER A 378 -10.98 -0.04 13.98
C SER A 378 -10.92 1.21 13.10
N ILE A 379 -12.08 1.58 12.55
CA ILE A 379 -12.29 2.84 11.82
C ILE A 379 -13.36 3.71 12.48
N LEU A 380 -13.26 5.02 12.26
CA LEU A 380 -14.26 6.00 12.63
C LEU A 380 -15.40 6.00 11.61
N ILE A 381 -16.61 5.65 12.05
CA ILE A 381 -17.81 5.59 11.17
C ILE A 381 -18.15 6.98 10.63
N SER A 382 -17.98 8.03 11.43
CA SER A 382 -18.27 9.41 11.05
C SER A 382 -17.42 9.93 9.89
N GLU A 383 -16.27 9.26 9.62
CA GLU A 383 -15.37 9.66 8.55
C GLU A 383 -15.75 9.09 7.18
N LEU A 384 -16.54 8.01 7.14
CA LEU A 384 -16.85 7.28 5.91
C LEU A 384 -17.49 8.16 4.83
N PRO A 385 -18.54 8.97 5.13
CA PRO A 385 -19.18 9.81 4.11
C PRO A 385 -18.21 10.83 3.49
N ARG A 386 -17.42 11.52 4.32
CA ARG A 386 -16.51 12.55 3.82
C ARG A 386 -15.32 11.97 3.04
N ARG A 387 -14.85 10.76 3.40
CA ARG A 387 -13.80 10.05 2.67
C ARG A 387 -14.29 9.57 1.31
N ALA A 388 -15.50 9.02 1.23
CA ALA A 388 -16.12 8.63 -0.03
C ALA A 388 -16.36 9.85 -0.95
N ALA A 389 -16.83 10.98 -0.39
CA ALA A 389 -16.99 12.22 -1.15
C ALA A 389 -15.67 12.75 -1.70
N LEU A 390 -14.62 12.77 -0.87
CA LEU A 390 -13.28 13.18 -1.31
C LEU A 390 -12.77 12.30 -2.45
N LEU A 391 -12.91 10.98 -2.33
CA LEU A 391 -12.44 10.04 -3.34
C LEU A 391 -13.21 10.21 -4.66
N ALA A 392 -14.54 10.30 -4.62
CA ALA A 392 -15.36 10.48 -5.81
C ALA A 392 -14.99 11.78 -6.57
N GLU A 393 -14.90 12.90 -5.86
CA GLU A 393 -14.52 14.19 -6.47
C GLU A 393 -13.06 14.18 -6.98
N LEU A 394 -12.15 13.47 -6.29
CA LEU A 394 -10.75 13.39 -6.71
C LEU A 394 -10.59 12.55 -7.98
N ILE A 395 -11.31 11.44 -8.12
CA ILE A 395 -11.32 10.62 -9.35
C ILE A 395 -11.69 11.49 -10.57
N GLU A 396 -12.70 12.33 -10.45
CA GLU A 396 -13.10 13.22 -11.55
C GLU A 396 -12.09 14.35 -11.82
N ALA A 397 -11.43 14.85 -10.76
CA ALA A 397 -10.51 15.99 -10.86
C ALA A 397 -9.14 15.62 -11.40
N VAL A 398 -8.76 14.34 -11.37
CA VAL A 398 -7.50 13.86 -11.94
C VAL A 398 -7.59 13.81 -13.45
#